data_016ea02f6b08005c154e39fdb858cac3
#
_entry.id   016ea02f6b08005c154e39fdb858cac3
#
_cell.length_a   1.000
_cell.length_b   1.000
_cell.length_c   1.000
_cell.angle_alpha   90.00
_cell.angle_beta   90.00
_cell.angle_gamma   90.00
#
_symmetry.space_group_name_H-M   'P 1'
#
loop_
_entity.id
_entity.type
_entity.pdbx_description
1 polymer ?
#
loop_
_entity_poly.entity_id
_entity_poly.type
_entity_poly.pdbx_seq_one_letter_code
_entity_poly.pdbx_strand_id
1 'polypeptide(L)'
;MKRTYIVYTTIFAVVSGLLLCVLLVFSKPETVAQIQETFAKIETQSKHQAAVKQVPPKTPSSIPNPEEPLIKNVQQMLYDDSIGSYLVVTEDYRFFEISGTGERINASFQIEEDGKLMLSGLDGMTLVDGETVALLTSNQILVTVKREDGVWKEDKREKVAGTTIRDSFHGLGYDMKQKQFYTINHIRSLNRSELTYFATKQDELKIDPDATAKEKRLLKKKQKPPYLTVVARKRIDTASGMRSDAKKAFTENFRPIGLAERQGRIYTLDSEALYLYSIDTKDVTITGESASPKVYGAEGIFVQDNELFALIETDKFSSRSFTPID
;
A
#
# COMPACT_ATOMS: atom_id res chain seq x y z
N MET A 1 -33.73 18.62 13.59
CA MET A 1 -33.02 18.75 12.31
C MET A 1 -33.19 20.12 11.59
N LYS A 2 -34.32 20.79 11.54
CA LYS A 2 -34.43 22.10 10.83
C LYS A 2 -33.63 23.27 11.44
N ARG A 3 -33.39 23.34 12.76
CA ARG A 3 -32.64 24.43 13.40
C ARG A 3 -31.14 24.40 13.14
N THR A 4 -30.57 23.24 13.01
CA THR A 4 -29.10 23.07 12.75
C THR A 4 -28.74 23.53 11.34
N TYR A 5 -29.58 23.26 10.36
CA TYR A 5 -29.35 23.69 8.98
C TYR A 5 -29.37 25.23 8.80
N ILE A 6 -30.23 25.92 9.52
CA ILE A 6 -30.32 27.38 9.44
C ILE A 6 -29.04 28.03 10.02
N VAL A 7 -28.46 27.46 11.08
CA VAL A 7 -27.23 27.99 11.68
C VAL A 7 -26.03 27.83 10.73
N TYR A 8 -25.89 26.69 10.08
CA TYR A 8 -24.78 26.47 9.13
C TYR A 8 -24.89 27.33 7.86
N THR A 9 -26.07 27.54 7.32
CA THR A 9 -26.27 28.43 6.16
C THR A 9 -26.03 29.89 6.53
N THR A 10 -26.38 30.32 7.72
CA THR A 10 -26.13 31.72 8.19
C THR A 10 -24.64 31.97 8.43
N ILE A 11 -23.92 31.00 9.05
CA ILE A 11 -22.47 31.09 9.26
C ILE A 11 -21.71 31.11 7.91
N PHE A 12 -22.11 30.28 6.97
CA PHE A 12 -21.51 30.27 5.66
C PHE A 12 -21.71 31.57 4.87
N ALA A 13 -22.91 32.14 4.93
CA ALA A 13 -23.20 33.41 4.28
C ALA A 13 -22.42 34.58 4.91
N VAL A 14 -22.25 34.60 6.23
CA VAL A 14 -21.48 35.65 6.94
C VAL A 14 -19.99 35.53 6.65
N VAL A 15 -19.44 34.32 6.66
CA VAL A 15 -18.00 34.09 6.33
C VAL A 15 -17.71 34.43 4.88
N SER A 16 -18.58 34.05 3.96
CA SER A 16 -18.42 34.37 2.52
C SER A 16 -18.55 35.88 2.29
N GLY A 17 -19.48 36.57 2.97
CA GLY A 17 -19.64 38.04 2.90
C GLY A 17 -18.42 38.77 3.44
N LEU A 18 -17.86 38.35 4.58
CA LEU A 18 -16.64 38.91 5.15
C LEU A 18 -15.43 38.72 4.23
N LEU A 19 -15.29 37.54 3.62
CA LEU A 19 -14.21 37.26 2.66
C LEU A 19 -14.31 38.14 1.41
N LEU A 20 -15.52 38.36 0.92
CA LEU A 20 -15.78 39.26 -0.21
C LEU A 20 -15.46 40.73 0.11
N CYS A 21 -15.81 41.20 1.31
CA CYS A 21 -15.49 42.55 1.79
C CYS A 21 -13.97 42.75 1.94
N VAL A 22 -13.25 41.77 2.47
CA VAL A 22 -11.77 41.81 2.56
C VAL A 22 -11.14 41.86 1.19
N LEU A 23 -11.62 41.08 0.24
CA LEU A 23 -11.13 41.09 -1.14
C LEU A 23 -11.39 42.44 -1.87
N LEU A 24 -12.54 43.06 -1.64
CA LEU A 24 -12.91 44.34 -2.23
C LEU A 24 -12.12 45.54 -1.67
N VAL A 25 -11.75 45.48 -0.37
CA VAL A 25 -11.04 46.58 0.30
C VAL A 25 -9.54 46.58 0.04
N PHE A 26 -8.95 45.38 -0.23
CA PHE A 26 -7.50 45.22 -0.38
C PHE A 26 -7.03 44.90 -1.81
N SER A 27 -7.93 44.71 -2.77
CA SER A 27 -7.51 44.36 -4.15
C SER A 27 -7.32 45.61 -5.03
N LYS A 28 -6.10 45.81 -5.48
CA LYS A 28 -5.88 46.69 -6.65
C LYS A 28 -6.57 46.07 -7.88
N PRO A 29 -7.08 46.88 -8.82
CA PRO A 29 -7.80 46.38 -10.01
C PRO A 29 -7.03 45.32 -10.80
N GLU A 30 -5.70 45.40 -10.81
CA GLU A 30 -4.81 44.41 -11.42
C GLU A 30 -4.88 43.02 -10.78
N THR A 31 -5.11 42.95 -9.46
CA THR A 31 -5.21 41.69 -8.72
C THR A 31 -6.53 40.97 -9.00
N VAL A 32 -7.60 41.72 -9.19
CA VAL A 32 -8.92 41.17 -9.53
C VAL A 32 -8.89 40.52 -10.93
N ALA A 33 -8.24 41.15 -11.89
CA ALA A 33 -8.08 40.61 -13.23
C ALA A 33 -7.26 39.30 -13.23
N GLN A 34 -6.16 39.24 -12.47
CA GLN A 34 -5.35 38.01 -12.33
C GLN A 34 -6.12 36.88 -11.65
N ILE A 35 -6.94 37.19 -10.65
CA ILE A 35 -7.78 36.18 -9.97
C ILE A 35 -8.84 35.66 -10.93
N GLN A 36 -9.51 36.52 -11.69
CA GLN A 36 -10.49 36.11 -12.71
C GLN A 36 -9.87 35.23 -13.81
N GLU A 37 -8.67 35.55 -14.27
CA GLU A 37 -7.95 34.75 -15.26
C GLU A 37 -7.56 33.39 -14.70
N THR A 38 -7.17 33.31 -13.41
CA THR A 38 -6.83 32.06 -12.73
C THR A 38 -8.07 31.17 -12.56
N PHE A 39 -9.22 31.75 -12.16
CA PHE A 39 -10.48 31.01 -12.06
C PHE A 39 -10.95 30.50 -13.43
N ALA A 40 -10.83 31.30 -14.48
CA ALA A 40 -11.16 30.89 -15.86
C ALA A 40 -10.27 29.71 -16.34
N LYS A 41 -8.98 29.70 -15.97
CA LYS A 41 -8.06 28.61 -16.29
C LYS A 41 -8.42 27.33 -15.50
N ILE A 42 -8.78 27.46 -14.22
CA ILE A 42 -9.23 26.33 -13.37
C ILE A 42 -10.55 25.74 -13.91
N GLU A 43 -11.49 26.60 -14.30
CA GLU A 43 -12.77 26.14 -14.85
C GLU A 43 -12.59 25.46 -16.22
N THR A 44 -11.66 25.94 -17.04
CA THR A 44 -11.31 25.32 -18.34
C THR A 44 -10.60 23.99 -18.14
N GLN A 45 -9.71 23.87 -17.16
CA GLN A 45 -9.08 22.59 -16.78
C GLN A 45 -10.08 21.59 -16.19
N SER A 46 -11.00 22.06 -15.34
CA SER A 46 -12.08 21.23 -14.80
C SER A 46 -13.02 20.71 -15.88
N LYS A 47 -13.37 21.55 -16.88
CA LYS A 47 -14.17 21.12 -18.04
C LYS A 47 -13.41 20.16 -18.96
N HIS A 48 -12.09 20.31 -19.09
CA HIS A 48 -11.25 19.37 -19.85
C HIS A 48 -11.13 18.01 -19.14
N GLN A 49 -10.97 18.00 -17.82
CA GLN A 49 -10.98 16.75 -17.04
C GLN A 49 -12.36 16.08 -17.03
N ALA A 50 -13.45 16.87 -17.00
CA ALA A 50 -14.81 16.32 -17.13
C ALA A 50 -15.11 15.78 -18.55
N ALA A 51 -14.52 16.38 -19.59
CA ALA A 51 -14.67 15.88 -20.96
C ALA A 51 -13.87 14.59 -21.24
N VAL A 52 -12.75 14.38 -20.53
CA VAL A 52 -11.97 13.13 -20.63
C VAL A 52 -12.67 11.97 -19.90
N LYS A 53 -13.58 12.23 -18.94
CA LYS A 53 -14.35 11.19 -18.22
C LYS A 53 -15.62 10.74 -18.97
N GLN A 54 -15.98 11.31 -20.09
CA GLN A 54 -17.10 10.82 -20.94
C GLN A 54 -16.58 10.03 -22.15
N VAL A 55 -15.92 8.90 -21.89
CA VAL A 55 -15.85 7.83 -22.87
C VAL A 55 -17.23 7.18 -22.87
N PRO A 56 -17.95 7.12 -24.00
CA PRO A 56 -19.24 6.45 -24.06
C PRO A 56 -19.05 5.00 -23.64
N PRO A 57 -20.02 4.39 -22.92
CA PRO A 57 -19.94 3.00 -22.53
C PRO A 57 -19.79 2.16 -23.80
N LYS A 58 -18.60 1.60 -24.03
CA LYS A 58 -18.43 0.55 -25.02
C LYS A 58 -19.30 -0.60 -24.57
N THR A 59 -20.24 -0.96 -25.40
CA THR A 59 -21.09 -2.16 -25.30
C THR A 59 -20.21 -3.33 -24.89
N PRO A 60 -20.51 -4.06 -23.82
CA PRO A 60 -19.75 -5.22 -23.43
C PRO A 60 -19.98 -6.32 -24.47
N SER A 61 -19.06 -6.47 -25.39
CA SER A 61 -18.95 -7.64 -26.24
C SER A 61 -17.56 -8.21 -26.07
N SER A 62 -17.34 -8.91 -24.99
CA SER A 62 -16.30 -9.93 -24.92
C SER A 62 -16.89 -11.10 -24.16
N ILE A 63 -17.32 -12.08 -24.89
CA ILE A 63 -17.31 -13.46 -24.44
C ILE A 63 -15.89 -13.69 -23.93
N PRO A 64 -15.70 -14.11 -22.66
CA PRO A 64 -14.36 -14.39 -22.16
C PRO A 64 -13.67 -15.31 -23.14
N ASN A 65 -12.48 -14.91 -23.60
CA ASN A 65 -11.66 -15.76 -24.44
C ASN A 65 -11.40 -17.05 -23.64
N PRO A 66 -11.80 -18.24 -24.08
CA PRO A 66 -11.63 -19.48 -23.33
C PRO A 66 -10.16 -19.86 -23.09
N GLU A 67 -9.21 -19.14 -23.68
CA GLU A 67 -7.76 -19.31 -23.48
C GLU A 67 -7.19 -18.40 -22.39
N GLU A 68 -7.96 -17.46 -21.82
CA GLU A 68 -7.46 -16.65 -20.72
C GLU A 68 -7.37 -17.48 -19.43
N PRO A 69 -6.21 -17.45 -18.75
CA PRO A 69 -6.02 -18.22 -17.53
C PRO A 69 -7.01 -17.76 -16.46
N LEU A 70 -7.78 -18.69 -15.92
CA LEU A 70 -8.65 -18.40 -14.79
C LEU A 70 -7.79 -18.09 -13.56
N ILE A 71 -7.92 -16.90 -13.01
CA ILE A 71 -7.20 -16.50 -11.80
C ILE A 71 -7.87 -17.20 -10.61
N LYS A 72 -7.09 -18.00 -9.88
CA LYS A 72 -7.54 -18.76 -8.71
C LYS A 72 -6.56 -18.59 -7.56
N ASN A 73 -7.03 -18.80 -6.34
CA ASN A 73 -6.23 -18.79 -5.13
C ASN A 73 -5.41 -17.51 -4.99
N VAL A 74 -6.09 -16.37 -5.03
CA VAL A 74 -5.47 -15.06 -4.86
C VAL A 74 -4.91 -14.95 -3.45
N GLN A 75 -3.61 -14.68 -3.33
CA GLN A 75 -2.92 -14.54 -2.05
C GLN A 75 -2.73 -13.07 -1.67
N GLN A 76 -2.43 -12.22 -2.66
CA GLN A 76 -2.20 -10.80 -2.44
C GLN A 76 -2.79 -9.99 -3.59
N MET A 77 -3.31 -8.82 -3.27
CA MET A 77 -3.84 -7.86 -4.22
C MET A 77 -3.55 -6.45 -3.77
N LEU A 78 -3.26 -5.58 -4.72
CA LEU A 78 -3.24 -4.13 -4.53
C LEU A 78 -3.85 -3.44 -5.76
N TYR A 79 -4.20 -2.18 -5.60
CA TYR A 79 -4.61 -1.31 -6.70
C TYR A 79 -3.54 -0.27 -6.97
N ASP A 80 -3.18 -0.12 -8.23
CA ASP A 80 -2.23 0.91 -8.68
C ASP A 80 -3.00 2.03 -9.40
N ASP A 81 -3.18 3.15 -8.70
CA ASP A 81 -3.88 4.32 -9.22
C ASP A 81 -3.18 4.91 -10.46
N SER A 82 -1.87 4.73 -10.59
CA SER A 82 -1.09 5.31 -11.70
C SER A 82 -1.40 4.67 -13.06
N ILE A 83 -1.73 3.39 -13.05
CA ILE A 83 -2.10 2.61 -14.24
C ILE A 83 -3.58 2.22 -14.26
N GLY A 84 -4.33 2.52 -13.19
CA GLY A 84 -5.73 2.20 -13.06
C GLY A 84 -6.03 0.69 -13.12
N SER A 85 -5.17 -0.13 -12.51
CA SER A 85 -5.23 -1.59 -12.58
C SER A 85 -5.06 -2.24 -11.21
N TYR A 86 -5.67 -3.41 -11.05
CA TYR A 86 -5.35 -4.32 -9.96
C TYR A 86 -4.11 -5.13 -10.30
N LEU A 87 -3.22 -5.26 -9.33
CA LEU A 87 -2.08 -6.17 -9.38
C LEU A 87 -2.37 -7.30 -8.40
N VAL A 88 -2.36 -8.53 -8.90
CA VAL A 88 -2.81 -9.72 -8.16
C VAL A 88 -1.74 -10.79 -8.24
N VAL A 89 -1.49 -11.46 -7.12
CA VAL A 89 -0.58 -12.63 -7.07
C VAL A 89 -1.32 -13.82 -6.46
N THR A 90 -1.19 -14.95 -7.12
CA THR A 90 -1.82 -16.22 -6.72
C THR A 90 -0.88 -17.10 -5.90
N GLU A 91 -1.42 -18.15 -5.27
CA GLU A 91 -0.67 -19.10 -4.46
C GLU A 91 0.47 -19.80 -5.23
N ASP A 92 0.29 -20.00 -6.54
CA ASP A 92 1.30 -20.58 -7.44
C ASP A 92 2.26 -19.52 -8.00
N TYR A 93 2.35 -18.34 -7.38
CA TYR A 93 3.21 -17.22 -7.75
C TYR A 93 2.98 -16.69 -9.17
N ARG A 94 1.79 -16.81 -9.71
CA ARG A 94 1.42 -16.14 -10.94
C ARG A 94 0.99 -14.69 -10.64
N PHE A 95 1.64 -13.77 -11.33
CA PHE A 95 1.35 -12.34 -11.25
C PHE A 95 0.41 -11.93 -12.38
N PHE A 96 -0.59 -11.12 -12.06
CA PHE A 96 -1.55 -10.59 -13.02
C PHE A 96 -1.69 -9.08 -12.87
N GLU A 97 -1.75 -8.37 -13.99
CA GLU A 97 -2.29 -7.02 -14.09
C GLU A 97 -3.70 -7.10 -14.67
N ILE A 98 -4.69 -6.61 -13.94
CA ILE A 98 -6.11 -6.71 -14.28
C ILE A 98 -6.66 -5.30 -14.39
N SER A 99 -7.49 -5.03 -15.41
CA SER A 99 -8.14 -3.72 -15.58
C SER A 99 -8.89 -3.29 -14.31
N GLY A 100 -8.97 -1.98 -14.07
CA GLY A 100 -9.67 -1.42 -12.91
C GLY A 100 -11.17 -1.77 -12.84
N THR A 101 -11.77 -2.29 -13.94
CA THR A 101 -13.10 -2.89 -13.92
C THR A 101 -13.11 -4.32 -13.42
N GLY A 102 -11.95 -4.97 -13.27
CA GLY A 102 -11.81 -6.37 -12.89
C GLY A 102 -12.15 -7.38 -13.99
N GLU A 103 -12.41 -6.91 -15.23
CA GLU A 103 -12.96 -7.75 -16.30
C GLU A 103 -11.92 -8.29 -17.27
N ARG A 104 -10.75 -7.64 -17.37
CA ARG A 104 -9.75 -7.98 -18.38
C ARG A 104 -8.37 -8.12 -17.78
N ILE A 105 -7.70 -9.24 -18.10
CA ILE A 105 -6.28 -9.42 -17.82
C ILE A 105 -5.47 -8.62 -18.86
N ASN A 106 -4.70 -7.64 -18.39
CA ASN A 106 -3.83 -6.82 -19.23
C ASN A 106 -2.48 -7.50 -19.46
N ALA A 107 -1.94 -8.11 -18.40
CA ALA A 107 -0.67 -8.82 -18.43
C ALA A 107 -0.66 -9.95 -17.39
N SER A 108 0.12 -11.00 -17.66
CA SER A 108 0.41 -12.04 -16.67
C SER A 108 1.80 -12.62 -16.90
N PHE A 109 2.46 -13.05 -15.82
CA PHE A 109 3.69 -13.84 -15.90
C PHE A 109 3.81 -14.75 -14.67
N GLN A 110 4.64 -15.78 -14.78
CA GLN A 110 4.94 -16.71 -13.70
C GLN A 110 6.24 -16.28 -13.02
N ILE A 111 6.19 -16.09 -11.71
CA ILE A 111 7.39 -15.95 -10.88
C ILE A 111 7.96 -17.35 -10.73
N GLU A 112 9.21 -17.58 -11.13
CA GLU A 112 9.82 -18.90 -11.11
C GLU A 112 9.98 -19.44 -9.68
N GLU A 113 9.54 -20.66 -9.43
CA GLU A 113 9.79 -21.36 -8.17
C GLU A 113 11.23 -21.87 -8.06
N ASP A 114 11.83 -22.26 -9.19
CA ASP A 114 13.16 -22.88 -9.31
C ASP A 114 14.32 -21.88 -9.20
N GLY A 115 14.24 -20.95 -8.29
CA GLY A 115 15.35 -20.03 -8.04
C GLY A 115 16.34 -20.57 -7.00
N LYS A 116 17.51 -19.90 -6.86
CA LYS A 116 18.46 -20.16 -5.76
C LYS A 116 17.83 -19.99 -4.37
N LEU A 117 16.77 -19.18 -4.27
CA LEU A 117 15.95 -18.98 -3.10
C LEU A 117 14.52 -19.46 -3.42
N MET A 118 14.14 -20.60 -2.89
CA MET A 118 12.77 -21.13 -3.00
C MET A 118 11.81 -20.22 -2.22
N LEU A 119 10.66 -19.93 -2.82
CA LEU A 119 9.61 -19.13 -2.21
C LEU A 119 8.70 -20.00 -1.33
N SER A 120 8.00 -19.38 -0.39
CA SER A 120 7.10 -20.09 0.54
C SER A 120 6.04 -19.15 1.07
N GLY A 121 4.81 -19.26 0.58
CA GLY A 121 3.68 -18.41 0.95
C GLY A 121 3.90 -16.93 0.63
N LEU A 122 2.88 -16.14 0.63
CA LEU A 122 2.97 -14.67 0.45
C LEU A 122 2.42 -13.97 1.67
N ASP A 123 3.25 -13.21 2.35
CA ASP A 123 2.87 -12.44 3.54
C ASP A 123 2.47 -11.00 3.21
N GLY A 124 2.91 -10.46 2.08
CA GLY A 124 2.57 -9.09 1.71
C GLY A 124 3.03 -8.65 0.33
N MET A 125 2.41 -7.60 -0.15
CA MET A 125 2.67 -6.97 -1.44
C MET A 125 2.57 -5.46 -1.30
N THR A 126 3.45 -4.71 -1.98
CA THR A 126 3.42 -3.24 -2.00
C THR A 126 3.96 -2.67 -3.30
N LEU A 127 3.48 -1.48 -3.67
CA LEU A 127 4.10 -0.65 -4.69
C LEU A 127 5.36 0.01 -4.11
N VAL A 128 6.47 -0.07 -4.85
CA VAL A 128 7.70 0.68 -4.55
C VAL A 128 7.68 1.99 -5.33
N ASP A 129 7.25 1.92 -6.57
CA ASP A 129 7.01 3.04 -7.49
C ASP A 129 6.00 2.59 -8.57
N GLY A 130 5.66 3.46 -9.52
CA GLY A 130 4.68 3.14 -10.58
C GLY A 130 5.09 2.00 -11.53
N GLU A 131 6.30 1.46 -11.43
CA GLU A 131 6.83 0.39 -12.30
C GLU A 131 7.42 -0.77 -11.50
N THR A 132 7.40 -0.71 -10.17
CA THR A 132 8.03 -1.71 -9.31
C THR A 132 7.10 -2.14 -8.19
N VAL A 133 6.88 -3.43 -8.09
CA VAL A 133 6.15 -4.10 -7.01
C VAL A 133 7.12 -4.95 -6.20
N ALA A 134 6.95 -4.96 -4.90
CA ALA A 134 7.66 -5.87 -4.01
C ALA A 134 6.70 -6.86 -3.36
N LEU A 135 7.13 -8.10 -3.26
CA LEU A 135 6.43 -9.22 -2.64
C LEU A 135 7.28 -9.75 -1.48
N LEU A 136 6.67 -9.95 -0.32
CA LEU A 136 7.32 -10.56 0.83
C LEU A 136 6.75 -11.96 1.05
N THR A 137 7.63 -12.94 1.19
CA THR A 137 7.26 -14.34 1.39
C THR A 137 7.41 -14.77 2.85
N SER A 138 6.72 -15.82 3.26
CA SER A 138 6.71 -16.34 4.65
C SER A 138 8.09 -16.83 5.10
N ASN A 139 8.96 -17.22 4.18
CA ASN A 139 10.36 -17.53 4.47
C ASN A 139 11.30 -16.31 4.36
N GLN A 140 10.72 -15.10 4.40
CA GLN A 140 11.45 -13.83 4.52
C GLN A 140 12.31 -13.50 3.30
N ILE A 141 11.82 -13.86 2.12
CA ILE A 141 12.42 -13.46 0.85
C ILE A 141 11.60 -12.30 0.29
N LEU A 142 12.28 -11.25 -0.13
CA LEU A 142 11.70 -10.15 -0.89
C LEU A 142 11.95 -10.40 -2.38
N VAL A 143 10.88 -10.43 -3.16
CA VAL A 143 10.93 -10.50 -4.62
C VAL A 143 10.50 -9.14 -5.17
N THR A 144 11.30 -8.53 -5.99
CA THR A 144 10.91 -7.34 -6.74
C THR A 144 10.55 -7.71 -8.17
N VAL A 145 9.44 -7.15 -8.62
CA VAL A 145 8.88 -7.33 -9.95
C VAL A 145 8.83 -5.97 -10.61
N LYS A 146 9.37 -5.85 -11.82
CA LYS A 146 9.40 -4.61 -12.57
C LYS A 146 8.61 -4.69 -13.86
N ARG A 147 8.06 -3.54 -14.24
CA ARG A 147 7.40 -3.32 -15.51
C ARG A 147 8.34 -2.58 -16.44
N GLU A 148 8.84 -3.25 -17.47
CA GLU A 148 9.69 -2.66 -18.49
C GLU A 148 9.02 -2.83 -19.86
N ASP A 149 8.85 -1.74 -20.58
CA ASP A 149 8.15 -1.71 -21.89
C ASP A 149 6.74 -2.34 -21.85
N GLY A 150 6.04 -2.16 -20.72
CA GLY A 150 4.70 -2.70 -20.50
C GLY A 150 4.66 -4.17 -20.11
N VAL A 151 5.80 -4.82 -19.93
CA VAL A 151 5.91 -6.23 -19.55
C VAL A 151 6.43 -6.37 -18.13
N TRP A 152 5.71 -7.11 -17.31
CA TRP A 152 6.13 -7.45 -15.95
C TRP A 152 7.09 -8.61 -15.93
N LYS A 153 8.15 -8.52 -15.13
CA LYS A 153 9.14 -9.60 -14.94
C LYS A 153 9.76 -9.52 -13.53
N GLU A 154 10.26 -10.65 -13.04
CA GLU A 154 11.07 -10.67 -11.83
C GLU A 154 12.39 -9.92 -12.08
N ASP A 155 12.69 -8.92 -11.22
CA ASP A 155 13.94 -8.16 -11.29
C ASP A 155 14.97 -8.73 -10.31
N LYS A 156 14.54 -8.99 -9.06
CA LYS A 156 15.46 -9.37 -7.99
C LYS A 156 14.77 -10.21 -6.93
N ARG A 157 15.55 -11.11 -6.32
CA ARG A 157 15.13 -11.92 -5.19
C ARG A 157 16.20 -11.90 -4.11
N GLU A 158 15.85 -11.49 -2.89
CA GLU A 158 16.77 -11.34 -1.79
C GLU A 158 16.16 -11.85 -0.48
N LYS A 159 16.99 -12.54 0.32
CA LYS A 159 16.59 -12.86 1.69
C LYS A 159 16.82 -11.67 2.60
N VAL A 160 15.85 -11.37 3.46
CA VAL A 160 15.98 -10.32 4.48
C VAL A 160 16.88 -10.83 5.59
N ALA A 161 18.06 -10.23 5.73
CA ALA A 161 19.01 -10.54 6.80
C ALA A 161 18.54 -9.95 8.14
N GLY A 162 19.01 -10.49 9.26
CA GLY A 162 18.65 -10.03 10.61
C GLY A 162 17.25 -10.49 11.07
N THR A 163 16.64 -11.43 10.34
CA THR A 163 15.41 -12.11 10.72
C THR A 163 15.70 -13.44 11.40
N THR A 164 14.72 -13.97 12.11
CA THR A 164 14.77 -15.25 12.82
C THR A 164 13.57 -16.12 12.45
N ILE A 165 13.63 -17.41 12.76
CA ILE A 165 12.51 -18.35 12.57
C ILE A 165 11.27 -18.02 13.42
N ARG A 166 11.39 -17.10 14.38
CA ARG A 166 10.27 -16.66 15.23
C ARG A 166 9.53 -15.46 14.64
N ASP A 167 10.12 -14.81 13.65
CA ASP A 167 9.49 -13.68 12.98
C ASP A 167 8.37 -14.19 12.09
N SER A 168 7.18 -13.64 12.27
CA SER A 168 5.99 -13.89 11.45
C SER A 168 5.55 -12.55 10.88
N PHE A 169 5.82 -12.33 9.61
CA PHE A 169 5.51 -11.09 8.92
C PHE A 169 4.09 -11.11 8.37
N HIS A 170 3.45 -9.95 8.37
CA HIS A 170 2.08 -9.80 7.89
C HIS A 170 1.95 -8.46 7.17
N GLY A 171 1.66 -8.52 5.88
CA GLY A 171 1.61 -7.37 5.01
C GLY A 171 2.99 -6.79 4.70
N LEU A 172 3.03 -5.90 3.73
CA LEU A 172 4.23 -5.20 3.29
C LEU A 172 3.85 -3.77 2.91
N GLY A 173 4.64 -2.80 3.35
CA GLY A 173 4.55 -1.42 2.93
C GLY A 173 5.92 -0.87 2.58
N TYR A 174 5.95 0.28 1.89
CA TYR A 174 7.18 0.94 1.47
C TYR A 174 7.15 2.44 1.74
N ASP A 175 8.10 2.92 2.54
CA ASP A 175 8.31 4.34 2.75
C ASP A 175 9.24 4.90 1.66
N MET A 176 8.65 5.60 0.69
CA MET A 176 9.40 6.20 -0.43
C MET A 176 10.43 7.24 0.02
N LYS A 177 10.18 7.96 1.13
CA LYS A 177 11.08 9.01 1.63
C LYS A 177 12.32 8.42 2.26
N GLN A 178 12.15 7.36 3.05
CA GLN A 178 13.25 6.68 3.73
C GLN A 178 13.83 5.54 2.91
N LYS A 179 13.19 5.15 1.81
CA LYS A 179 13.53 3.98 0.98
C LYS A 179 13.63 2.71 1.81
N GLN A 180 12.63 2.49 2.65
CA GLN A 180 12.55 1.37 3.57
C GLN A 180 11.23 0.61 3.38
N PHE A 181 11.32 -0.70 3.39
CA PHE A 181 10.15 -1.54 3.55
C PHE A 181 9.79 -1.62 5.03
N TYR A 182 8.51 -1.87 5.31
CA TYR A 182 8.04 -2.16 6.65
C TYR A 182 6.95 -3.23 6.63
N THR A 183 6.86 -3.99 7.72
CA THR A 183 5.87 -5.07 7.90
C THR A 183 5.49 -5.17 9.37
N ILE A 184 4.31 -5.70 9.65
CA ILE A 184 3.94 -6.09 11.01
C ILE A 184 4.57 -7.46 11.29
N ASN A 185 5.38 -7.54 12.34
CA ASN A 185 5.95 -8.77 12.84
C ASN A 185 5.22 -9.17 14.12
N HIS A 186 4.48 -10.26 14.10
CA HIS A 186 3.80 -10.80 15.27
C HIS A 186 4.57 -12.01 15.84
N ILE A 187 5.22 -11.81 16.99
CA ILE A 187 5.99 -12.86 17.67
C ILE A 187 5.07 -13.60 18.62
N ARG A 188 4.43 -14.66 18.13
CA ARG A 188 3.42 -15.44 18.88
C ARG A 188 3.92 -15.92 20.24
N SER A 189 5.16 -16.42 20.35
CA SER A 189 5.72 -16.93 21.60
C SER A 189 5.85 -15.87 22.69
N LEU A 190 5.86 -14.58 22.34
CA LEU A 190 5.96 -13.46 23.26
C LEU A 190 4.67 -12.64 23.31
N ASN A 191 3.65 -12.99 22.52
CA ASN A 191 2.44 -12.22 22.30
C ASN A 191 2.78 -10.73 22.10
N ARG A 192 3.71 -10.46 21.20
CA ARG A 192 4.25 -9.11 20.93
C ARG A 192 4.22 -8.81 19.44
N SER A 193 3.73 -7.64 19.11
CA SER A 193 3.73 -7.12 17.75
C SER A 193 4.73 -5.97 17.62
N GLU A 194 5.41 -5.94 16.48
CA GLU A 194 6.43 -4.94 16.15
C GLU A 194 6.20 -4.47 14.72
N LEU A 195 6.43 -3.19 14.50
CA LEU A 195 6.65 -2.66 13.15
C LEU A 195 8.13 -2.84 12.82
N THR A 196 8.42 -3.74 11.89
CA THR A 196 9.78 -4.10 11.48
C THR A 196 10.11 -3.42 10.17
N TYR A 197 11.22 -2.70 10.16
CA TYR A 197 11.72 -1.97 8.99
C TYR A 197 12.94 -2.68 8.42
N PHE A 198 13.05 -2.75 7.09
CA PHE A 198 14.21 -3.29 6.41
C PHE A 198 14.55 -2.48 5.16
N ALA A 199 15.84 -2.38 4.89
CA ALA A 199 16.38 -1.62 3.78
C ALA A 199 17.65 -2.28 3.24
N THR A 200 18.01 -1.89 2.02
CA THR A 200 19.30 -2.27 1.45
C THR A 200 20.41 -1.53 2.17
N LYS A 201 21.36 -2.28 2.70
CA LYS A 201 22.61 -1.78 3.28
C LYS A 201 23.80 -2.23 2.47
N GLN A 202 24.83 -1.42 2.51
CA GLN A 202 26.14 -1.77 2.01
C GLN A 202 27.15 -1.60 3.13
N ASP A 203 27.99 -2.62 3.35
CA ASP A 203 29.06 -2.52 4.34
C ASP A 203 30.03 -1.41 3.94
N GLU A 204 30.33 -0.51 4.86
CA GLU A 204 31.33 0.54 4.65
C GLU A 204 32.71 -0.08 4.49
N LEU A 205 33.40 0.27 3.41
CA LEU A 205 34.80 -0.05 3.24
C LEU A 205 35.65 0.84 4.15
N LYS A 206 36.17 0.26 5.22
CA LYS A 206 37.24 0.90 6.00
C LYS A 206 38.52 0.88 5.15
N ILE A 207 38.68 1.93 4.36
CA ILE A 207 39.89 2.14 3.56
C ILE A 207 40.86 2.99 4.40
N ASP A 208 42.03 2.44 4.69
CA ASP A 208 43.08 3.22 5.27
C ASP A 208 43.39 4.45 4.39
N PRO A 209 43.39 5.67 4.93
CA PRO A 209 43.74 6.87 4.17
C PRO A 209 45.07 6.72 3.40
N ASP A 210 46.06 6.06 4.02
CA ASP A 210 47.38 5.87 3.46
C ASP A 210 47.52 4.64 2.55
N ALA A 211 46.45 3.88 2.36
CA ALA A 211 46.44 2.72 1.48
C ALA A 211 46.75 3.09 0.02
N THR A 212 47.60 2.30 -0.63
CA THR A 212 47.95 2.47 -2.03
C THR A 212 46.75 2.29 -2.95
N ALA A 213 46.82 2.84 -4.16
CA ALA A 213 45.77 2.68 -5.18
C ALA A 213 45.47 1.21 -5.49
N LYS A 214 46.48 0.33 -5.42
CA LYS A 214 46.33 -1.11 -5.64
C LYS A 214 45.55 -1.76 -4.49
N GLU A 215 45.84 -1.43 -3.25
CA GLU A 215 45.13 -1.93 -2.07
C GLU A 215 43.66 -1.43 -2.06
N LYS A 216 43.43 -0.14 -2.32
CA LYS A 216 42.10 0.44 -2.46
C LYS A 216 41.27 -0.33 -3.53
N ARG A 217 41.90 -0.67 -4.66
CA ARG A 217 41.24 -1.45 -5.73
C ARG A 217 40.93 -2.90 -5.31
N LEU A 218 41.83 -3.54 -4.56
CA LEU A 218 41.64 -4.88 -4.02
C LEU A 218 40.52 -4.92 -2.98
N LEU A 219 40.51 -3.92 -2.06
CA LEU A 219 39.48 -3.78 -1.05
C LEU A 219 38.08 -3.59 -1.71
N LYS A 220 37.97 -2.70 -2.70
CA LYS A 220 36.74 -2.53 -3.48
C LYS A 220 36.26 -3.83 -4.15
N LYS A 221 37.19 -4.65 -4.67
CA LYS A 221 36.84 -5.96 -5.24
C LYS A 221 36.36 -6.98 -4.19
N LYS A 222 36.78 -6.84 -2.94
CA LYS A 222 36.36 -7.69 -1.81
C LYS A 222 35.10 -7.19 -1.11
N GLN A 223 34.61 -6.00 -1.47
CA GLN A 223 33.38 -5.46 -0.91
C GLN A 223 32.22 -6.39 -1.24
N LYS A 224 31.47 -6.77 -0.22
CA LYS A 224 30.25 -7.54 -0.42
C LYS A 224 29.22 -6.70 -1.18
N PRO A 225 28.38 -7.30 -2.02
CA PRO A 225 27.30 -6.58 -2.66
C PRO A 225 26.35 -6.01 -1.59
N PRO A 226 25.57 -4.97 -1.92
CA PRO A 226 24.49 -4.50 -1.06
C PRO A 226 23.54 -5.65 -0.73
N TYR A 227 23.02 -5.68 0.48
CA TYR A 227 22.10 -6.71 0.96
C TYR A 227 20.93 -6.11 1.72
N LEU A 228 19.78 -6.77 1.64
CA LEU A 228 18.57 -6.39 2.36
C LEU A 228 18.66 -6.87 3.81
N THR A 229 18.42 -5.99 4.78
CA THR A 229 18.52 -6.33 6.20
C THR A 229 17.52 -5.54 7.05
N VAL A 230 17.11 -6.12 8.18
CA VAL A 230 16.35 -5.41 9.21
C VAL A 230 17.20 -4.23 9.73
N VAL A 231 16.63 -3.04 9.71
CA VAL A 231 17.28 -1.80 10.15
C VAL A 231 16.69 -1.26 11.45
N ALA A 232 15.44 -1.55 11.73
CA ALA A 232 14.76 -1.17 12.96
C ALA A 232 13.63 -2.13 13.31
N ARG A 233 13.32 -2.23 14.60
CA ARG A 233 12.13 -2.88 15.15
C ARG A 233 11.54 -1.93 16.18
N LYS A 234 10.28 -1.60 16.04
CA LYS A 234 9.55 -0.73 16.98
C LYS A 234 8.35 -1.51 17.51
N ARG A 235 8.26 -1.66 18.81
CA ARG A 235 7.10 -2.29 19.45
C ARG A 235 5.85 -1.49 19.13
N ILE A 236 4.76 -2.19 18.85
CA ILE A 236 3.45 -1.59 18.68
C ILE A 236 2.78 -1.55 20.05
N ASP A 237 2.52 -0.34 20.55
CA ASP A 237 1.84 -0.11 21.82
C ASP A 237 0.36 0.23 21.59
N THR A 238 -0.50 -0.03 22.58
CA THR A 238 -1.92 0.33 22.51
C THR A 238 -2.13 1.77 22.91
N ALA A 239 -2.90 2.54 22.12
CA ALA A 239 -3.28 3.90 22.48
C ALA A 239 -4.13 3.94 23.75
N SER A 240 -4.02 5.02 24.53
CA SER A 240 -4.77 5.19 25.78
C SER A 240 -6.28 5.22 25.57
N GLY A 241 -6.75 5.69 24.41
CA GLY A 241 -8.17 5.75 24.04
C GLY A 241 -8.69 4.50 23.29
N MET A 242 -7.89 3.46 23.17
CA MET A 242 -8.32 2.24 22.48
C MET A 242 -9.46 1.55 23.23
N ARG A 243 -10.46 1.07 22.51
CA ARG A 243 -11.59 0.32 23.07
C ARG A 243 -11.08 -0.91 23.82
N SER A 244 -11.68 -1.21 24.97
CA SER A 244 -11.24 -2.31 25.85
C SER A 244 -11.32 -3.68 25.21
N ASP A 245 -12.35 -3.93 24.40
CA ASP A 245 -12.55 -5.18 23.63
C ASP A 245 -11.53 -5.33 22.50
N ALA A 246 -11.28 -4.27 21.72
CA ALA A 246 -10.24 -4.23 20.68
C ALA A 246 -8.84 -4.41 21.28
N LYS A 247 -8.59 -3.76 22.43
CA LYS A 247 -7.33 -3.91 23.17
C LYS A 247 -7.12 -5.35 23.62
N LYS A 248 -8.17 -5.99 24.14
CA LYS A 248 -8.13 -7.39 24.56
C LYS A 248 -7.84 -8.31 23.38
N ALA A 249 -8.54 -8.15 22.26
CA ALA A 249 -8.31 -8.93 21.04
C ALA A 249 -6.84 -8.77 20.54
N PHE A 250 -6.34 -7.53 20.50
CA PHE A 250 -4.95 -7.26 20.12
C PHE A 250 -3.92 -7.92 21.05
N THR A 251 -4.15 -7.87 22.36
CA THR A 251 -3.18 -8.41 23.34
C THR A 251 -3.23 -9.92 23.52
N GLU A 252 -4.36 -10.57 23.26
CA GLU A 252 -4.54 -12.00 23.50
C GLU A 252 -4.41 -12.87 22.23
N ASN A 253 -4.96 -12.41 21.10
CA ASN A 253 -5.11 -13.24 19.90
C ASN A 253 -4.90 -12.49 18.59
N PHE A 254 -4.08 -11.46 18.57
CA PHE A 254 -3.87 -10.68 17.35
C PHE A 254 -3.36 -11.53 16.18
N ARG A 255 -4.11 -11.52 15.09
CA ARG A 255 -3.80 -12.19 13.83
C ARG A 255 -3.91 -11.18 12.68
N PRO A 256 -2.87 -10.36 12.49
CA PRO A 256 -2.90 -9.34 11.44
C PRO A 256 -2.99 -9.97 10.06
N ILE A 257 -3.87 -9.42 9.23
CA ILE A 257 -4.06 -9.80 7.84
C ILE A 257 -3.74 -8.60 6.97
N GLY A 258 -2.74 -8.75 6.13
CA GLY A 258 -2.31 -7.70 5.21
C GLY A 258 -1.90 -6.40 5.91
N LEU A 259 -1.51 -5.44 5.10
CA LEU A 259 -1.15 -4.11 5.52
C LEU A 259 -1.48 -3.15 4.39
N ALA A 260 -2.12 -2.03 4.72
CA ALA A 260 -2.42 -0.97 3.77
C ALA A 260 -2.07 0.39 4.38
N GLU A 261 -1.52 1.30 3.59
CA GLU A 261 -1.26 2.66 4.01
C GLU A 261 -2.32 3.60 3.42
N ARG A 262 -2.91 4.43 4.27
CA ARG A 262 -3.88 5.44 3.89
C ARG A 262 -3.67 6.69 4.72
N GLN A 263 -3.47 7.83 4.07
CA GLN A 263 -3.34 9.14 4.72
C GLN A 263 -2.26 9.18 5.82
N GLY A 264 -1.14 8.49 5.61
CA GLY A 264 0.01 8.44 6.55
C GLY A 264 -0.21 7.57 7.79
N ARG A 265 -1.24 6.72 7.78
CA ARG A 265 -1.48 5.70 8.81
C ARG A 265 -1.41 4.33 8.18
N ILE A 266 -0.94 3.37 8.94
CA ILE A 266 -0.90 1.97 8.56
C ILE A 266 -2.16 1.30 9.11
N TYR A 267 -2.83 0.54 8.26
CA TYR A 267 -4.01 -0.24 8.62
C TYR A 267 -3.71 -1.72 8.48
N THR A 268 -4.27 -2.52 9.37
CA THR A 268 -4.30 -3.98 9.30
C THR A 268 -5.63 -4.47 9.84
N LEU A 269 -6.10 -5.61 9.34
CA LEU A 269 -7.36 -6.20 9.70
C LEU A 269 -7.12 -7.49 10.49
N ASP A 270 -7.92 -7.70 11.53
CA ASP A 270 -8.12 -9.01 12.14
C ASP A 270 -9.53 -9.49 11.75
N SER A 271 -9.62 -10.35 10.73
CA SER A 271 -10.91 -10.76 10.18
C SER A 271 -11.67 -11.74 11.10
N GLU A 272 -10.99 -12.43 12.00
CA GLU A 272 -11.64 -13.32 12.99
C GLU A 272 -12.27 -12.50 14.13
N ALA A 273 -11.52 -11.53 14.67
CA ALA A 273 -11.99 -10.67 15.74
C ALA A 273 -12.82 -9.48 15.21
N LEU A 274 -12.89 -9.27 13.91
CA LEU A 274 -13.58 -8.16 13.23
C LEU A 274 -13.14 -6.79 13.73
N TYR A 275 -11.83 -6.60 13.90
CA TYR A 275 -11.23 -5.30 14.20
C TYR A 275 -10.36 -4.82 13.05
N LEU A 276 -10.63 -3.59 12.62
CA LEU A 276 -9.70 -2.80 11.81
C LEU A 276 -8.78 -2.04 12.78
N TYR A 277 -7.51 -2.31 12.69
CA TYR A 277 -6.49 -1.62 13.48
C TYR A 277 -5.81 -0.54 12.66
N SER A 278 -5.63 0.64 13.27
CA SER A 278 -4.90 1.76 12.70
C SER A 278 -3.67 2.04 13.54
N ILE A 279 -2.49 2.04 12.92
CA ILE A 279 -1.20 2.30 13.57
C ILE A 279 -0.73 3.70 13.18
N ASP A 280 -0.49 4.56 14.17
CA ASP A 280 0.22 5.81 13.96
C ASP A 280 1.71 5.53 13.77
N THR A 281 2.29 6.04 12.68
CA THR A 281 3.70 5.74 12.34
C THR A 281 4.72 6.55 13.14
N LYS A 282 4.28 7.61 13.85
CA LYS A 282 5.18 8.48 14.62
C LYS A 282 5.56 7.85 15.96
N ASP A 283 4.57 7.47 16.74
CA ASP A 283 4.73 6.89 18.07
C ASP A 283 4.50 5.37 18.10
N VAL A 284 4.14 4.78 16.95
CA VAL A 284 3.86 3.35 16.79
C VAL A 284 2.80 2.85 17.77
N THR A 285 1.76 3.66 17.94
CA THR A 285 0.59 3.29 18.74
C THR A 285 -0.54 2.78 17.86
N ILE A 286 -1.29 1.81 18.37
CA ILE A 286 -2.40 1.17 17.67
C ILE A 286 -3.74 1.51 18.33
N THR A 287 -4.72 1.81 17.50
CA THR A 287 -6.14 1.90 17.85
C THR A 287 -6.92 0.83 17.11
N GLY A 288 -8.12 0.47 17.57
CA GLY A 288 -8.95 -0.53 16.92
C GLY A 288 -10.41 -0.09 16.90
N GLU A 289 -11.04 -0.32 15.75
CA GLU A 289 -12.45 -0.06 15.49
C GLU A 289 -13.10 -1.36 15.00
N SER A 290 -14.39 -1.57 15.29
CA SER A 290 -15.09 -2.74 14.76
C SER A 290 -15.22 -2.64 13.25
N ALA A 291 -14.83 -3.68 12.55
CA ALA A 291 -15.04 -3.80 11.12
C ALA A 291 -16.46 -4.33 10.82
N SER A 292 -16.91 -4.15 9.59
CA SER A 292 -18.16 -4.74 9.10
C SER A 292 -18.10 -6.27 9.13
N PRO A 293 -19.18 -6.97 9.50
CA PRO A 293 -19.25 -8.43 9.40
C PRO A 293 -19.01 -8.98 7.99
N LYS A 294 -19.16 -8.16 6.96
CA LYS A 294 -18.90 -8.53 5.56
C LYS A 294 -17.43 -8.86 5.28
N VAL A 295 -16.51 -8.43 6.14
CA VAL A 295 -15.06 -8.70 6.01
C VAL A 295 -14.62 -9.95 6.78
N TYR A 296 -15.56 -10.71 7.36
CA TYR A 296 -15.24 -11.96 8.02
C TYR A 296 -14.55 -12.94 7.06
N GLY A 297 -13.42 -13.49 7.49
CA GLY A 297 -12.64 -14.42 6.65
C GLY A 297 -11.80 -13.74 5.57
N ALA A 298 -11.60 -12.41 5.64
CA ALA A 298 -10.70 -11.74 4.70
C ALA A 298 -9.28 -12.28 4.76
N GLU A 299 -8.61 -12.32 3.61
CA GLU A 299 -7.23 -12.80 3.42
C GLU A 299 -6.24 -11.65 3.20
N GLY A 300 -6.72 -10.44 2.93
CA GLY A 300 -5.88 -9.27 2.72
C GLY A 300 -6.65 -7.96 2.76
N ILE A 301 -5.91 -6.85 2.80
CA ILE A 301 -6.46 -5.49 2.67
C ILE A 301 -5.64 -4.68 1.68
N PHE A 302 -6.28 -3.74 1.01
CA PHE A 302 -5.64 -2.80 0.12
C PHE A 302 -6.39 -1.46 0.08
N VAL A 303 -5.81 -0.45 -0.55
CA VAL A 303 -6.42 0.86 -0.76
C VAL A 303 -6.70 1.07 -2.24
N GLN A 304 -7.87 1.61 -2.54
CA GLN A 304 -8.26 2.07 -3.87
C GLN A 304 -9.06 3.36 -3.72
N ASP A 305 -8.80 4.37 -4.53
CA ASP A 305 -9.49 5.68 -4.47
C ASP A 305 -9.55 6.27 -3.05
N ASN A 306 -8.49 6.07 -2.25
CA ASN A 306 -8.40 6.46 -0.85
C ASN A 306 -9.43 5.79 0.09
N GLU A 307 -9.98 4.66 -0.30
CA GLU A 307 -10.84 3.80 0.52
C GLU A 307 -10.15 2.47 0.83
N LEU A 308 -10.48 1.86 1.97
CA LEU A 308 -9.97 0.55 2.38
C LEU A 308 -10.90 -0.55 1.90
N PHE A 309 -10.32 -1.59 1.35
CA PHE A 309 -11.02 -2.79 0.90
C PHE A 309 -10.39 -4.04 1.52
N ALA A 310 -11.23 -5.02 1.80
CA ALA A 310 -10.82 -6.35 2.21
C ALA A 310 -10.96 -7.35 1.06
N LEU A 311 -9.95 -8.18 0.85
CA LEU A 311 -9.98 -9.31 -0.07
C LEU A 311 -10.65 -10.49 0.63
N ILE A 312 -11.83 -10.91 0.17
CA ILE A 312 -12.69 -11.90 0.84
C ILE A 312 -12.92 -13.19 0.04
N GLU A 313 -12.79 -13.13 -1.27
CA GLU A 313 -12.95 -14.29 -2.16
C GLU A 313 -11.63 -14.54 -2.90
N THR A 314 -10.88 -15.53 -2.47
CA THR A 314 -9.55 -15.83 -3.00
C THR A 314 -9.57 -16.97 -4.03
N ASP A 315 -10.60 -17.81 -4.01
CA ASP A 315 -10.70 -18.97 -4.90
C ASP A 315 -10.78 -18.60 -6.38
N LYS A 316 -11.39 -17.43 -6.67
CA LYS A 316 -11.51 -16.91 -8.02
C LYS A 316 -11.57 -15.39 -7.99
N PHE A 317 -10.66 -14.72 -8.72
CA PHE A 317 -10.73 -13.28 -8.88
C PHE A 317 -12.00 -12.87 -9.65
N SER A 318 -12.74 -11.95 -9.07
CA SER A 318 -13.88 -11.29 -9.69
C SER A 318 -14.06 -9.90 -9.09
N SER A 319 -14.89 -9.05 -9.68
CA SER A 319 -15.25 -7.74 -9.10
C SER A 319 -15.96 -7.84 -7.73
N ARG A 320 -16.27 -9.05 -7.26
CA ARG A 320 -16.85 -9.33 -5.94
C ARG A 320 -15.86 -9.92 -4.96
N SER A 321 -14.61 -10.13 -5.38
CA SER A 321 -13.56 -10.71 -4.51
C SER A 321 -13.12 -9.77 -3.39
N PHE A 322 -13.64 -8.55 -3.33
CA PHE A 322 -13.32 -7.57 -2.30
C PHE A 322 -14.53 -6.72 -1.90
N THR A 323 -14.51 -6.21 -0.68
CA THR A 323 -15.57 -5.38 -0.11
C THR A 323 -14.98 -4.18 0.64
N PRO A 324 -15.65 -3.01 0.64
CA PRO A 324 -15.26 -1.87 1.46
C PRO A 324 -15.24 -2.25 2.94
N ILE A 325 -14.28 -1.72 3.67
CA ILE A 325 -14.21 -1.79 5.13
C ILE A 325 -14.84 -0.49 5.65
N ASP A 326 -16.05 -0.62 6.20
CA ASP A 326 -16.84 0.49 6.78
C ASP A 326 -16.37 0.82 8.21
#